data_3da668aa8bb6dec43089ed88d8283513
#
_entry.id   3da668aa8bb6dec43089ed88d8283513
#
_cell.length_a   1.000
_cell.length_b   1.000
_cell.length_c   1.000
_cell.angle_alpha   90.00
_cell.angle_beta   90.00
_cell.angle_gamma   90.00
#
_symmetry.space_group_name_H-M   'P 1'
#
loop_
_entity.id
_entity.type
_entity.pdbx_description
1 polymer ?
#
loop_
_entity_poly.entity_id
_entity_poly.type
_entity_poly.pdbx_seq_one_letter_code
_entity_poly.pdbx_strand_id
1 'polypeptide(L)'
;AEKIFRMVEELMPFNPPFIDLTSRSAEVEYIDTPNGQFERNVRRKRPGTIGLSAAIKNRFDVETVPHVLCNGFTREETEDALIELNYLGIHNVLAVRGDDLRRNMTTNGKTTNKCASDLVCQIQKMNQGEYLDKLLDASATDFSVGVGGYPEKHFEAVDMNTDLMYLKEKVDNGADY
;
A
#
# COMPACT_ATOMS: atom_id res chain seq x y z
N ALA A 1 9.62 11.72 -13.58
CA ALA A 1 10.23 10.41 -13.85
C ALA A 1 11.77 10.49 -13.86
N GLU A 2 12.40 11.36 -14.68
CA GLU A 2 13.88 11.42 -14.81
C GLU A 2 14.62 11.61 -13.47
N LYS A 3 14.13 12.49 -12.60
CA LYS A 3 14.76 12.71 -11.29
C LYS A 3 14.79 11.43 -10.43
N ILE A 4 13.71 10.65 -10.46
CA ILE A 4 13.62 9.39 -9.70
C ILE A 4 14.59 8.36 -10.29
N PHE A 5 14.59 8.20 -11.60
CA PHE A 5 15.49 7.26 -12.27
C PHE A 5 16.96 7.59 -12.04
N ARG A 6 17.32 8.88 -12.05
CA ARG A 6 18.68 9.32 -11.71
C ARG A 6 19.06 8.94 -10.28
N MET A 7 18.14 9.11 -9.31
CA MET A 7 18.39 8.67 -7.92
C MET A 7 18.59 7.16 -7.83
N VAL A 8 17.81 6.38 -8.57
CA VAL A 8 18.00 4.93 -8.63
C VAL A 8 19.34 4.58 -9.28
N GLU A 9 19.71 5.22 -10.39
CA GLU A 9 21.01 5.03 -11.04
C GLU A 9 22.19 5.25 -10.07
N GLU A 10 22.08 6.25 -9.18
CA GLU A 10 23.10 6.55 -8.16
C GLU A 10 23.17 5.46 -7.06
N LEU A 11 22.09 4.71 -6.84
CA LEU A 11 22.03 3.62 -5.86
C LEU A 11 22.52 2.27 -6.41
N MET A 12 22.37 2.03 -7.72
CA MET A 12 22.71 0.75 -8.33
C MET A 12 24.14 0.25 -8.10
N PRO A 13 25.19 1.12 -8.06
CA PRO A 13 26.54 0.67 -7.73
C PRO A 13 26.70 0.01 -6.36
N PHE A 14 25.75 0.22 -5.43
CA PHE A 14 25.74 -0.41 -4.11
C PHE A 14 25.02 -1.76 -4.08
N ASN A 15 24.53 -2.24 -5.23
CA ASN A 15 23.80 -3.51 -5.38
C ASN A 15 22.66 -3.67 -4.37
N PRO A 16 21.70 -2.73 -4.28
CA PRO A 16 20.59 -2.88 -3.35
C PRO A 16 19.79 -4.14 -3.72
N PRO A 17 19.41 -4.99 -2.73
CA PRO A 17 18.60 -6.17 -3.00
C PRO A 17 17.19 -5.83 -3.46
N PHE A 18 16.67 -4.69 -3.06
CA PHE A 18 15.39 -4.15 -3.47
C PHE A 18 15.33 -2.63 -3.26
N ILE A 19 14.30 -2.01 -3.79
CA ILE A 19 14.00 -0.58 -3.60
C ILE A 19 12.55 -0.43 -3.12
N ASP A 20 12.40 0.16 -1.92
CA ASP A 20 11.10 0.53 -1.38
C ASP A 20 10.53 1.76 -2.08
N LEU A 21 9.25 1.71 -2.40
CA LEU A 21 8.53 2.82 -3.01
C LEU A 21 7.35 3.26 -2.15
N THR A 22 7.52 4.42 -1.54
CA THR A 22 6.46 5.02 -0.72
C THR A 22 5.24 5.38 -1.56
N SER A 23 4.08 4.88 -1.14
CA SER A 23 2.79 5.25 -1.71
C SER A 23 2.22 6.47 -0.98
N ARG A 24 1.44 7.27 -1.70
CA ARG A 24 0.67 8.37 -1.12
C ARG A 24 -0.76 8.29 -1.64
N SER A 25 -1.71 8.47 -0.74
CA SER A 25 -3.11 8.64 -1.11
C SER A 25 -3.32 9.91 -1.94
N ALA A 26 -4.44 9.97 -2.66
CA ALA A 26 -4.82 11.16 -3.40
C ALA A 26 -5.00 12.38 -2.48
N GLU A 27 -4.55 13.55 -2.92
CA GLU A 27 -4.80 14.80 -2.23
C GLU A 27 -6.24 15.26 -2.53
N VAL A 28 -7.02 15.55 -1.48
CA VAL A 28 -8.37 16.09 -1.62
C VAL A 28 -8.34 17.56 -1.28
N GLU A 29 -8.77 18.40 -2.21
CA GLU A 29 -8.91 19.83 -2.06
C GLU A 29 -10.39 20.19 -2.17
N TYR A 30 -10.88 21.04 -1.28
CA TYR A 30 -12.23 21.61 -1.35
C TYR A 30 -12.12 23.03 -1.89
N ILE A 31 -12.80 23.28 -2.99
CA ILE A 31 -12.80 24.58 -3.67
C ILE A 31 -14.16 25.25 -3.41
N ASP A 32 -14.13 26.50 -2.95
CA ASP A 32 -15.35 27.31 -2.80
C ASP A 32 -15.97 27.55 -4.18
N THR A 33 -17.24 27.22 -4.31
CA THR A 33 -18.02 27.55 -5.50
C THR A 33 -18.74 28.88 -5.33
N PRO A 34 -19.05 29.61 -6.42
CA PRO A 34 -19.80 30.87 -6.37
C PRO A 34 -21.15 30.79 -5.66
N ASN A 35 -21.71 29.59 -5.53
CA ASN A 35 -22.99 29.32 -4.88
C ASN A 35 -22.88 29.04 -3.38
N GLY A 36 -21.68 29.20 -2.78
CA GLY A 36 -21.43 28.94 -1.37
C GLY A 36 -21.36 27.46 -1.00
N GLN A 37 -21.21 26.59 -1.99
CA GLN A 37 -20.99 25.15 -1.81
C GLN A 37 -19.50 24.83 -1.96
N PHE A 38 -19.06 23.71 -1.39
CA PHE A 38 -17.72 23.20 -1.58
C PHE A 38 -17.72 22.11 -2.67
N GLU A 39 -16.88 22.28 -3.69
CA GLU A 39 -16.58 21.24 -4.65
C GLU A 39 -15.37 20.44 -4.19
N ARG A 40 -15.53 19.10 -4.16
CA ARG A 40 -14.47 18.18 -3.81
C ARG A 40 -13.64 17.87 -5.03
N ASN A 41 -12.39 18.35 -5.06
CA ASN A 41 -11.43 18.06 -6.13
C ASN A 41 -10.39 17.03 -5.64
N VAL A 42 -10.22 15.94 -6.40
CA VAL A 42 -9.25 14.88 -6.11
C VAL A 42 -8.06 15.03 -7.05
N ARG A 43 -6.89 15.34 -6.50
CA ARG A 43 -5.65 15.46 -7.27
C ARG A 43 -4.84 14.18 -7.22
N ARG A 44 -4.69 13.53 -8.37
CA ARG A 44 -3.76 12.41 -8.61
C ARG A 44 -2.77 12.80 -9.72
N LYS A 45 -1.98 13.85 -9.53
CA LYS A 45 -1.06 14.35 -10.57
C LYS A 45 0.37 13.79 -10.41
N ARG A 46 0.51 12.55 -9.94
CA ARG A 46 1.81 11.87 -9.76
C ARG A 46 1.75 10.50 -10.40
N PRO A 47 2.90 9.96 -10.87
CA PRO A 47 2.97 8.56 -11.25
C PRO A 47 2.50 7.70 -10.07
N GLY A 48 1.62 6.74 -10.32
CA GLY A 48 1.22 5.77 -9.30
C GLY A 48 2.39 4.90 -8.88
N THR A 49 2.36 4.41 -7.64
CA THR A 49 3.41 3.55 -7.09
C THR A 49 3.60 2.30 -7.93
N ILE A 50 2.51 1.69 -8.43
CA ILE A 50 2.54 0.49 -9.29
C ILE A 50 3.34 0.76 -10.57
N GLY A 51 2.97 1.78 -11.32
CA GLY A 51 3.66 2.12 -12.58
C GLY A 51 5.12 2.49 -12.37
N LEU A 52 5.44 3.13 -11.24
CA LEU A 52 6.83 3.47 -10.91
C LEU A 52 7.63 2.24 -10.51
N SER A 53 7.06 1.33 -9.72
CA SER A 53 7.67 0.05 -9.35
C SER A 53 8.00 -0.79 -10.57
N ALA A 54 7.04 -0.94 -11.49
CA ALA A 54 7.24 -1.67 -12.74
C ALA A 54 8.34 -1.03 -13.62
N ALA A 55 8.35 0.30 -13.71
CA ALA A 55 9.35 1.03 -14.50
C ALA A 55 10.76 0.87 -13.92
N ILE A 56 10.92 0.92 -12.60
CA ILE A 56 12.21 0.72 -11.93
C ILE A 56 12.67 -0.73 -12.09
N LYS A 57 11.81 -1.69 -11.77
CA LYS A 57 12.11 -3.12 -11.91
C LYS A 57 12.58 -3.46 -13.33
N ASN A 58 11.86 -3.02 -14.34
CA ASN A 58 12.21 -3.29 -15.74
C ASN A 58 13.49 -2.58 -16.22
N ARG A 59 13.73 -1.35 -15.75
CA ARG A 59 14.87 -0.55 -16.23
C ARG A 59 16.17 -0.93 -15.57
N PHE A 60 16.14 -1.30 -14.30
CA PHE A 60 17.34 -1.48 -13.48
C PHE A 60 17.58 -2.93 -13.04
N ASP A 61 16.65 -3.82 -13.38
CA ASP A 61 16.71 -5.24 -12.98
C ASP A 61 16.91 -5.41 -11.46
N VAL A 62 16.12 -4.63 -10.68
CA VAL A 62 16.13 -4.64 -9.22
C VAL A 62 14.72 -4.86 -8.69
N GLU A 63 14.62 -5.67 -7.63
CA GLU A 63 13.33 -5.89 -6.97
C GLU A 63 12.77 -4.59 -6.39
N THR A 64 11.46 -4.46 -6.47
CA THR A 64 10.75 -3.30 -5.92
C THR A 64 9.72 -3.71 -4.90
N VAL A 65 9.61 -2.94 -3.82
CA VAL A 65 8.66 -3.15 -2.73
C VAL A 65 7.74 -1.94 -2.65
N PRO A 66 6.61 -1.93 -3.38
CA PRO A 66 5.63 -0.87 -3.27
C PRO A 66 4.93 -0.90 -1.91
N HIS A 67 4.73 0.27 -1.31
CA HIS A 67 3.88 0.40 -0.14
C HIS A 67 2.40 0.30 -0.55
N VAL A 68 1.65 -0.55 0.12
CA VAL A 68 0.20 -0.68 0.02
C VAL A 68 -0.43 -0.03 1.25
N LEU A 69 -1.35 0.91 1.03
CA LEU A 69 -1.93 1.73 2.09
C LEU A 69 -3.36 1.28 2.43
N CYS A 70 -3.68 1.26 3.73
CA CYS A 70 -5.08 1.16 4.18
C CYS A 70 -5.82 2.48 3.94
N ASN A 71 -5.22 3.59 4.38
CA ASN A 71 -5.84 4.92 4.32
C ASN A 71 -5.89 5.44 2.88
N GLY A 72 -7.07 5.87 2.47
CA GLY A 72 -7.30 6.45 1.16
C GLY A 72 -7.68 5.45 0.07
N PHE A 73 -7.85 4.17 0.41
CA PHE A 73 -8.26 3.11 -0.51
C PHE A 73 -9.37 2.24 0.10
N THR A 74 -10.29 1.81 -0.73
CA THR A 74 -11.25 0.76 -0.37
C THR A 74 -10.57 -0.61 -0.50
N ARG A 75 -11.20 -1.64 0.06
CA ARG A 75 -10.68 -3.01 -0.08
C ARG A 75 -10.68 -3.49 -1.52
N GLU A 76 -11.67 -3.08 -2.31
CA GLU A 76 -11.75 -3.37 -3.73
C GLU A 76 -10.61 -2.69 -4.51
N GLU A 77 -10.36 -1.39 -4.26
CA GLU A 77 -9.23 -0.68 -4.89
C GLU A 77 -7.88 -1.29 -4.49
N THR A 78 -7.77 -1.83 -3.27
CA THR A 78 -6.58 -2.54 -2.81
C THR A 78 -6.42 -3.87 -3.54
N GLU A 79 -7.51 -4.63 -3.73
CA GLU A 79 -7.51 -5.89 -4.46
C GLU A 79 -7.12 -5.68 -5.94
N ASP A 80 -7.72 -4.69 -6.60
CA ASP A 80 -7.37 -4.31 -7.98
C ASP A 80 -5.87 -3.97 -8.10
N ALA A 81 -5.35 -3.17 -7.17
CA ALA A 81 -3.92 -2.79 -7.14
C ALA A 81 -2.99 -4.00 -6.94
N LEU A 82 -3.38 -4.95 -6.10
CA LEU A 82 -2.61 -6.18 -5.88
C LEU A 82 -2.66 -7.11 -7.11
N ILE A 83 -3.79 -7.20 -7.79
CA ILE A 83 -3.90 -7.94 -9.06
C ILE A 83 -2.94 -7.34 -10.11
N GLU A 84 -2.89 -5.99 -10.23
CA GLU A 84 -1.97 -5.33 -11.15
C GLU A 84 -0.50 -5.61 -10.79
N LEU A 85 -0.14 -5.54 -9.49
CA LEU A 85 1.21 -5.84 -9.01
C LEU A 85 1.61 -7.29 -9.33
N ASN A 86 0.73 -8.24 -9.05
CA ASN A 86 0.96 -9.66 -9.35
C ASN A 86 1.17 -9.88 -10.85
N TYR A 87 0.36 -9.26 -11.71
CA TYR A 87 0.50 -9.32 -13.17
C TYR A 87 1.84 -8.75 -13.65
N LEU A 88 2.36 -7.71 -12.97
CA LEU A 88 3.67 -7.11 -13.27
C LEU A 88 4.87 -7.88 -12.69
N GLY A 89 4.63 -9.02 -12.04
CA GLY A 89 5.68 -9.81 -11.40
C GLY A 89 6.29 -9.14 -10.17
N ILE A 90 5.53 -8.28 -9.48
CA ILE A 90 5.96 -7.60 -8.25
C ILE A 90 5.26 -8.30 -7.08
N HIS A 91 6.01 -9.16 -6.39
CA HIS A 91 5.47 -10.07 -5.38
C HIS A 91 5.83 -9.64 -3.94
N ASN A 92 6.63 -8.61 -3.76
CA ASN A 92 7.01 -8.08 -2.45
C ASN A 92 6.27 -6.76 -2.20
N VAL A 93 5.55 -6.64 -1.09
CA VAL A 93 4.80 -5.44 -0.74
C VAL A 93 5.00 -5.06 0.72
N LEU A 94 4.94 -3.77 1.04
CA LEU A 94 4.94 -3.29 2.42
C LEU A 94 3.53 -2.81 2.78
N ALA A 95 2.87 -3.53 3.69
CA ALA A 95 1.53 -3.21 4.17
C ALA A 95 1.61 -2.18 5.31
N VAL A 96 1.09 -0.97 5.07
CA VAL A 96 1.12 0.13 6.04
C VAL A 96 -0.25 0.80 6.14
N ARG A 97 -0.57 1.34 7.31
CA ARG A 97 -1.83 2.08 7.50
C ARG A 97 -1.88 3.34 6.65
N GLY A 98 -0.75 4.01 6.50
CA GLY A 98 -0.66 5.34 5.88
C GLY A 98 -1.04 6.46 6.83
N ASP A 99 -0.73 7.70 6.44
CA ASP A 99 -1.02 8.89 7.23
C ASP A 99 -2.52 9.12 7.40
N ASP A 100 -2.90 9.67 8.56
CA ASP A 100 -4.29 9.98 8.87
C ASP A 100 -4.75 11.16 8.01
N LEU A 101 -5.51 10.85 6.98
CA LEU A 101 -6.17 11.86 6.17
C LEU A 101 -7.31 12.44 7.02
N ARG A 102 -7.08 13.55 7.69
CA ARG A 102 -8.03 14.25 8.57
C ARG A 102 -9.38 14.62 7.93
N ARG A 103 -9.69 14.10 6.76
CA ARG A 103 -10.94 14.34 6.03
C ARG A 103 -11.48 13.03 5.51
N ASN A 104 -12.62 12.64 6.04
CA ASN A 104 -13.37 11.44 5.67
C ASN A 104 -13.42 11.26 4.15
N MET A 105 -12.71 10.25 3.64
CA MET A 105 -13.00 9.77 2.31
C MET A 105 -14.40 9.15 2.35
N THR A 106 -15.29 9.66 1.53
CA THR A 106 -16.58 9.01 1.31
C THR A 106 -16.30 7.70 0.58
N THR A 107 -16.42 6.59 1.27
CA THR A 107 -16.21 5.26 0.72
C THR A 107 -17.41 4.79 -0.11
N ASN A 108 -18.45 5.61 -0.23
CA ASN A 108 -19.72 5.28 -0.90
C ASN A 108 -20.29 3.91 -0.45
N GLY A 109 -20.17 3.59 0.83
CA GLY A 109 -20.62 2.32 1.41
C GLY A 109 -19.63 1.15 1.28
N LYS A 110 -18.49 1.34 0.60
CA LYS A 110 -17.44 0.33 0.49
C LYS A 110 -16.63 0.21 1.79
N THR A 111 -16.07 -0.97 2.03
CA THR A 111 -15.26 -1.23 3.21
C THR A 111 -13.79 -0.85 3.00
N THR A 112 -13.10 -0.53 4.09
CA THR A 112 -11.67 -0.20 4.09
C THR A 112 -10.94 -1.07 5.10
N ASN A 113 -9.65 -1.32 4.89
CA ASN A 113 -8.77 -1.87 5.90
C ASN A 113 -8.48 -0.76 6.93
N LYS A 114 -8.71 -1.03 8.21
CA LYS A 114 -8.54 -0.03 9.28
C LYS A 114 -7.10 0.04 9.79
N CYS A 115 -6.40 -1.07 9.73
CA CYS A 115 -5.03 -1.23 10.21
C CYS A 115 -4.23 -2.15 9.28
N ALA A 116 -2.92 -2.16 9.45
CA ALA A 116 -2.04 -3.00 8.65
C ALA A 116 -2.33 -4.49 8.80
N SER A 117 -2.77 -4.95 9.98
CA SER A 117 -3.16 -6.36 10.19
C SER A 117 -4.36 -6.79 9.33
N ASP A 118 -5.37 -5.91 9.14
CA ASP A 118 -6.48 -6.17 8.22
C ASP A 118 -5.99 -6.30 6.77
N LEU A 119 -5.05 -5.44 6.38
CA LEU A 119 -4.47 -5.44 5.03
C LEU A 119 -3.64 -6.71 4.79
N VAL A 120 -2.81 -7.11 5.75
CA VAL A 120 -2.08 -8.39 5.70
C VAL A 120 -3.06 -9.56 5.51
N CYS A 121 -4.13 -9.60 6.31
CA CYS A 121 -5.16 -10.64 6.19
C CYS A 121 -5.81 -10.66 4.78
N GLN A 122 -6.09 -9.50 4.19
CA GLN A 122 -6.62 -9.42 2.82
C GLN A 122 -5.63 -9.97 1.80
N ILE A 123 -4.35 -9.60 1.88
CA ILE A 123 -3.31 -10.08 0.95
C ILE A 123 -3.13 -11.60 1.09
N GLN A 124 -3.11 -12.12 2.32
CA GLN A 124 -2.96 -13.56 2.56
C GLN A 124 -4.15 -14.39 2.06
N LYS A 125 -5.37 -13.83 2.06
CA LYS A 125 -6.52 -14.45 1.41
C LYS A 125 -6.33 -14.53 -0.11
N MET A 126 -5.82 -13.49 -0.75
CA MET A 126 -5.50 -13.51 -2.17
C MET A 126 -4.39 -14.53 -2.49
N ASN A 127 -3.39 -14.71 -1.60
CA ASN A 127 -2.39 -15.76 -1.70
C ASN A 127 -3.00 -17.18 -1.61
N GLN A 128 -4.21 -17.31 -1.06
CA GLN A 128 -4.99 -18.55 -1.02
C GLN A 128 -6.00 -18.66 -2.17
N GLY A 129 -6.06 -17.66 -3.07
CA GLY A 129 -7.05 -17.58 -4.15
C GLY A 129 -8.43 -17.10 -3.70
N GLU A 130 -8.52 -16.51 -2.50
CA GLU A 130 -9.76 -15.95 -1.96
C GLU A 130 -9.81 -14.45 -2.22
N TYR A 131 -10.79 -14.01 -3.02
CA TYR A 131 -11.04 -12.63 -3.38
C TYR A 131 -12.30 -12.10 -2.69
N LEU A 132 -12.50 -10.78 -2.72
CA LEU A 132 -13.69 -10.14 -2.14
C LEU A 132 -14.96 -10.62 -2.81
N ASP A 133 -14.93 -10.75 -4.13
CA ASP A 133 -15.99 -11.34 -4.92
C ASP A 133 -15.68 -12.81 -5.24
N LYS A 134 -16.71 -13.63 -5.34
CA LYS A 134 -16.56 -15.03 -5.75
C LYS A 134 -16.27 -15.10 -7.26
N LEU A 135 -15.00 -15.30 -7.59
CA LEU A 135 -14.55 -15.49 -8.98
C LEU A 135 -14.62 -16.98 -9.38
N LEU A 136 -14.95 -17.24 -10.65
CA LEU A 136 -15.01 -18.60 -11.20
C LEU A 136 -13.62 -19.20 -11.42
N ASP A 137 -12.65 -18.36 -11.81
CA ASP A 137 -11.27 -18.75 -12.16
C ASP A 137 -10.26 -17.96 -11.30
N ALA A 138 -10.46 -17.97 -9.98
CA ALA A 138 -9.56 -17.29 -9.05
C ALA A 138 -8.20 -18.00 -9.03
N SER A 139 -7.14 -17.25 -9.35
CA SER A 139 -5.76 -17.72 -9.18
C SER A 139 -5.18 -17.19 -7.88
N ALA A 140 -4.48 -18.05 -7.14
CA ALA A 140 -3.72 -17.63 -5.97
C ALA A 140 -2.59 -16.68 -6.38
N THR A 141 -2.36 -15.65 -5.57
CA THR A 141 -1.16 -14.81 -5.63
C THR A 141 -0.05 -15.39 -4.75
N ASP A 142 1.14 -14.80 -4.77
CA ASP A 142 2.30 -15.26 -3.98
C ASP A 142 3.04 -14.08 -3.33
N PHE A 143 2.30 -13.12 -2.79
CA PHE A 143 2.88 -11.97 -2.14
C PHE A 143 3.63 -12.33 -0.86
N SER A 144 4.86 -11.82 -0.75
CA SER A 144 5.57 -11.67 0.51
C SER A 144 5.27 -10.30 1.10
N VAL A 145 4.84 -10.26 2.37
CA VAL A 145 4.25 -9.08 2.99
C VAL A 145 5.11 -8.55 4.12
N GLY A 146 5.71 -7.38 3.91
CA GLY A 146 6.37 -6.62 4.96
C GLY A 146 5.41 -5.76 5.77
N VAL A 147 5.76 -5.48 7.02
CA VAL A 147 5.00 -4.59 7.90
C VAL A 147 5.92 -3.69 8.72
N GLY A 148 5.42 -2.52 9.10
CA GLY A 148 6.16 -1.63 10.02
C GLY A 148 6.18 -2.15 11.46
N GLY A 149 7.38 -2.18 12.06
CA GLY A 149 7.60 -2.36 13.49
C GLY A 149 8.27 -1.12 14.09
N TYR A 150 8.07 -0.88 15.39
CA TYR A 150 8.60 0.30 16.10
C TYR A 150 9.41 -0.12 17.32
N PRO A 151 10.75 -0.14 17.24
CA PRO A 151 11.61 -0.54 18.37
C PRO A 151 11.38 0.30 19.63
N GLU A 152 11.00 1.57 19.45
CA GLU A 152 10.77 2.53 20.53
C GLU A 152 9.28 2.68 20.91
N LYS A 153 8.41 1.79 20.44
CA LYS A 153 6.96 1.83 20.55
C LYS A 153 6.30 2.82 19.57
N HIS A 154 5.20 2.40 18.96
CA HIS A 154 4.36 3.30 18.18
C HIS A 154 3.74 4.40 19.07
N PHE A 155 3.71 5.64 18.58
CA PHE A 155 3.26 6.79 19.38
C PHE A 155 1.80 6.70 19.83
N GLU A 156 0.93 6.03 19.06
CA GLU A 156 -0.47 5.81 19.42
C GLU A 156 -0.68 4.61 20.37
N ALA A 157 0.28 3.72 20.54
CA ALA A 157 0.15 2.60 21.47
C ALA A 157 0.26 3.10 22.91
N VAL A 158 -0.60 2.59 23.79
CA VAL A 158 -0.63 2.98 25.21
C VAL A 158 0.69 2.63 25.90
N ASP A 159 1.20 1.43 25.63
CA ASP A 159 2.45 0.93 26.18
C ASP A 159 3.16 0.00 25.17
N MET A 160 4.38 -0.41 25.50
CA MET A 160 5.20 -1.31 24.67
C MET A 160 4.55 -2.69 24.49
N ASN A 161 3.91 -3.22 25.53
CA ASN A 161 3.27 -4.54 25.46
C ASN A 161 2.12 -4.53 24.46
N THR A 162 1.32 -3.46 24.48
CA THR A 162 0.24 -3.27 23.50
C THR A 162 0.78 -3.17 22.08
N ASP A 163 1.88 -2.45 21.86
CA ASP A 163 2.50 -2.33 20.53
C ASP A 163 3.07 -3.68 20.04
N LEU A 164 3.70 -4.43 20.93
CA LEU A 164 4.16 -5.79 20.63
C LEU A 164 3.01 -6.75 20.32
N MET A 165 1.85 -6.60 20.98
CA MET A 165 0.65 -7.37 20.64
C MET A 165 0.15 -7.03 19.22
N TYR A 166 0.15 -5.77 18.83
CA TYR A 166 -0.20 -5.37 17.46
C TYR A 166 0.80 -5.89 16.41
N LEU A 167 2.09 -5.90 16.74
CA LEU A 167 3.09 -6.51 15.88
C LEU A 167 2.88 -8.03 15.75
N LYS A 168 2.64 -8.70 16.88
CA LYS A 168 2.33 -10.13 16.88
C LYS A 168 1.10 -10.45 16.02
N GLU A 169 0.02 -9.66 16.12
CA GLU A 169 -1.17 -9.81 15.29
C GLU A 169 -0.85 -9.75 13.79
N LYS A 170 0.02 -8.81 13.37
CA LYS A 170 0.45 -8.74 11.97
C LYS A 170 1.19 -9.99 11.53
N VAL A 171 2.08 -10.52 12.38
CA VAL A 171 2.82 -11.77 12.12
C VAL A 171 1.88 -12.98 12.09
N ASP A 172 0.98 -13.08 13.07
CA ASP A 172 -0.01 -14.16 13.12
C ASP A 172 -0.95 -14.16 11.90
N ASN A 173 -1.21 -12.96 11.31
CA ASN A 173 -1.99 -12.82 10.09
C ASN A 173 -1.17 -13.09 8.81
N GLY A 174 0.12 -13.40 8.92
CA GLY A 174 0.96 -13.83 7.81
C GLY A 174 1.89 -12.75 7.26
N ALA A 175 2.32 -11.77 8.08
CA ALA A 175 3.42 -10.90 7.68
C ALA A 175 4.75 -11.67 7.72
N ASP A 176 5.56 -11.52 6.68
CA ASP A 176 6.81 -12.26 6.48
C ASP A 176 8.04 -11.52 7.03
N TYR A 177 8.05 -10.17 6.98
CA TYR A 177 9.19 -9.35 7.39
C TYR A 177 8.77 -7.96 7.89
#